data_d7e70689116cfd74cc73215e6a4c2c1d
#
_entry.id   d7e70689116cfd74cc73215e6a4c2c1d
#
_cell.length_a   1.000
_cell.length_b   1.000
_cell.length_c   1.000
_cell.angle_alpha   90.00
_cell.angle_beta   90.00
_cell.angle_gamma   90.00
#
_symmetry.space_group_name_H-M   'P 1'
#
loop_
_entity.id
_entity.type
_entity.pdbx_description
1 polymer ?
#
loop_
_entity_poly.entity_id
_entity_poly.type
_entity_poly.pdbx_seq_one_letter_code
_entity_poly.pdbx_strand_id
1 'polypeptide(L)'
;KVCTRRSSMINRKLIRVKIVQLTYAYYQNGHHNMDTAEKELLFSLSKAYDLYNYLLGLIVAITQEERRRVDIATRRAEREGTETPSQRFAFNKFATQLEENKQLNLFMEDKKMSWENDVEAVRKLCDQIERSPLYQEYMMSDAEDYETDRELWCRIYRTLIQGNEDLDAILEEKSLYWNDDKEIVDTFVLKTIKRFDPANKADQELLPEYDDTEDREYALKLFRSTILNADTYQRYMSETSRNWNFSRLAYMDVVLMQIAIAEMLTFPNIPISVTINEYVDLAKL
;
A
#
# COMPACT_ATOMS: atom_id res chain seq x y z
N LYS A 1 -16.12 12.07 -24.62
CA LYS A 1 -15.36 12.39 -23.39
C LYS A 1 -14.83 11.08 -22.87
N VAL A 2 -13.55 10.83 -23.06
CA VAL A 2 -12.84 9.72 -22.42
C VAL A 2 -12.76 10.09 -20.95
N CYS A 3 -13.58 9.43 -20.12
CA CYS A 3 -13.49 9.54 -18.68
C CYS A 3 -12.16 8.87 -18.30
N THR A 4 -11.11 9.65 -18.11
CA THR A 4 -9.87 9.16 -17.54
C THR A 4 -10.18 8.72 -16.11
N ARG A 5 -10.30 7.40 -15.89
CA ARG A 5 -10.45 6.84 -14.53
C ARG A 5 -9.34 7.42 -13.66
N ARG A 6 -9.71 8.13 -12.61
CA ARG A 6 -8.76 8.54 -11.58
C ARG A 6 -8.24 7.26 -10.93
N SER A 7 -6.95 7.19 -10.71
CA SER A 7 -6.36 6.04 -10.05
C SER A 7 -6.62 6.16 -8.54
N SER A 8 -7.39 5.23 -7.98
CA SER A 8 -7.60 5.09 -6.54
C SER A 8 -6.57 4.16 -5.90
N MET A 9 -6.46 4.21 -4.58
CA MET A 9 -5.65 3.28 -3.81
C MET A 9 -6.33 1.91 -3.75
N ILE A 10 -7.62 1.86 -3.39
CA ILE A 10 -8.39 0.62 -3.44
C ILE A 10 -8.85 0.41 -4.88
N ASN A 11 -8.17 -0.50 -5.56
CA ASN A 11 -8.46 -0.89 -6.93
C ASN A 11 -8.92 -2.35 -7.00
N ARG A 12 -9.35 -2.79 -8.18
CA ARG A 12 -9.87 -4.16 -8.37
C ARG A 12 -8.85 -5.25 -8.04
N LYS A 13 -7.54 -4.99 -8.20
CA LYS A 13 -6.52 -5.98 -7.83
C LYS A 13 -6.48 -6.18 -6.32
N LEU A 14 -6.43 -5.11 -5.53
CA LEU A 14 -6.47 -5.19 -4.07
C LEU A 14 -7.78 -5.81 -3.57
N ILE A 15 -8.91 -5.43 -4.19
CA ILE A 15 -10.22 -6.00 -3.85
C ILE A 15 -10.23 -7.52 -4.05
N ARG A 16 -9.71 -8.03 -5.19
CA ARG A 16 -9.62 -9.47 -5.44
C ARG A 16 -8.76 -10.17 -4.39
N VAL A 17 -7.59 -9.63 -4.04
CA VAL A 17 -6.73 -10.17 -2.97
C VAL A 17 -7.52 -10.28 -1.67
N LYS A 18 -8.21 -9.22 -1.26
CA LYS A 18 -9.02 -9.21 -0.02
C LYS A 18 -10.17 -10.22 -0.06
N ILE A 19 -10.83 -10.35 -1.20
CA ILE A 19 -11.91 -11.33 -1.35
C ILE A 19 -11.36 -12.76 -1.24
N VAL A 20 -10.19 -13.05 -1.81
CA VAL A 20 -9.54 -14.36 -1.65
C VAL A 20 -9.27 -14.66 -0.17
N GLN A 21 -8.62 -13.74 0.53
CA GLN A 21 -8.29 -13.87 1.95
C GLN A 21 -9.55 -14.09 2.82
N LEU A 22 -10.56 -13.25 2.62
CA LEU A 22 -11.78 -13.30 3.41
C LEU A 22 -12.69 -14.48 3.05
N THR A 23 -12.73 -14.91 1.80
CA THR A 23 -13.44 -16.13 1.41
C THR A 23 -12.80 -17.36 2.06
N TYR A 24 -11.48 -17.43 2.06
CA TYR A 24 -10.74 -18.47 2.76
C TYR A 24 -11.05 -18.47 4.26
N ALA A 25 -10.93 -17.31 4.91
CA ALA A 25 -11.23 -17.15 6.33
C ALA A 25 -12.69 -17.46 6.67
N TYR A 26 -13.63 -17.07 5.82
CA TYR A 26 -15.06 -17.35 5.99
C TYR A 26 -15.34 -18.87 6.10
N TYR A 27 -14.73 -19.65 5.22
CA TYR A 27 -14.90 -21.10 5.24
C TYR A 27 -14.15 -21.77 6.39
N GLN A 28 -12.94 -21.33 6.71
CA GLN A 28 -12.15 -21.91 7.80
C GLN A 28 -12.79 -21.69 9.18
N ASN A 29 -13.41 -20.56 9.40
CA ASN A 29 -14.02 -20.19 10.67
C ASN A 29 -15.44 -20.71 10.83
N GLY A 30 -16.02 -21.38 9.85
CA GLY A 30 -17.39 -21.90 9.89
C GLY A 30 -18.45 -20.81 10.08
N HIS A 31 -18.14 -19.55 9.75
CA HIS A 31 -19.05 -18.43 9.91
C HIS A 31 -20.02 -18.32 8.74
N HIS A 32 -21.26 -18.09 9.08
CA HIS A 32 -22.36 -18.06 8.12
C HIS A 32 -23.11 -16.73 8.07
N ASN A 33 -22.63 -15.70 8.80
CA ASN A 33 -23.27 -14.39 8.77
C ASN A 33 -22.63 -13.52 7.66
N MET A 34 -23.35 -13.38 6.55
CA MET A 34 -22.91 -12.60 5.40
C MET A 34 -22.71 -11.11 5.72
N ASP A 35 -23.61 -10.52 6.51
CA ASP A 35 -23.51 -9.09 6.85
C ASP A 35 -22.26 -8.78 7.65
N THR A 36 -21.86 -9.69 8.54
CA THR A 36 -20.60 -9.57 9.29
C THR A 36 -19.40 -9.71 8.37
N ALA A 37 -19.42 -10.67 7.46
CA ALA A 37 -18.34 -10.90 6.52
C ALA A 37 -18.17 -9.73 5.52
N GLU A 38 -19.25 -9.11 5.07
CA GLU A 38 -19.21 -7.90 4.22
C GLU A 38 -18.63 -6.68 4.97
N LYS A 39 -19.02 -6.51 6.23
CA LYS A 39 -18.42 -5.45 7.07
C LYS A 39 -16.92 -5.67 7.26
N GLU A 40 -16.51 -6.92 7.46
CA GLU A 40 -15.11 -7.30 7.58
C GLU A 40 -14.33 -7.01 6.29
N LEU A 41 -14.91 -7.29 5.11
CA LEU A 41 -14.30 -6.95 3.83
C LEU A 41 -14.06 -5.44 3.70
N LEU A 42 -15.07 -4.63 3.97
CA LEU A 42 -14.93 -3.17 3.89
C LEU A 42 -13.95 -2.63 4.93
N PHE A 43 -13.95 -3.18 6.13
CA PHE A 43 -13.01 -2.82 7.17
C PHE A 43 -11.58 -3.17 6.78
N SER A 44 -11.35 -4.37 6.26
CA SER A 44 -10.05 -4.82 5.76
C SER A 44 -9.51 -3.92 4.63
N LEU A 45 -10.36 -3.50 3.69
CA LEU A 45 -9.99 -2.56 2.64
C LEU A 45 -9.62 -1.18 3.22
N SER A 46 -10.38 -0.67 4.19
CA SER A 46 -10.05 0.61 4.84
C SER A 46 -8.70 0.54 5.59
N LYS A 47 -8.35 -0.62 6.15
CA LYS A 47 -7.04 -0.83 6.80
C LYS A 47 -5.86 -0.78 5.82
N ALA A 48 -6.04 -1.23 4.60
CA ALA A 48 -5.04 -1.06 3.55
C ALA A 48 -4.83 0.43 3.20
N TYR A 49 -5.90 1.23 3.21
CA TYR A 49 -5.80 2.68 3.03
C TYR A 49 -5.14 3.38 4.24
N ASP A 50 -5.42 2.92 5.45
CA ASP A 50 -4.71 3.37 6.65
C ASP A 50 -3.19 3.13 6.51
N LEU A 51 -2.77 1.93 6.06
CA LEU A 51 -1.36 1.59 5.82
C LEU A 51 -0.71 2.50 4.77
N TYR A 52 -1.40 2.79 3.67
CA TYR A 52 -0.91 3.68 2.63
C TYR A 52 -0.55 5.07 3.19
N ASN A 53 -1.45 5.67 3.96
CA ASN A 53 -1.18 6.96 4.59
C ASN A 53 -0.11 6.88 5.68
N TYR A 54 -0.07 5.78 6.43
CA TYR A 54 0.94 5.56 7.47
C TYR A 54 2.34 5.47 6.89
N LEU A 55 2.51 4.79 5.75
CA LEU A 55 3.81 4.71 5.05
C LEU A 55 4.23 6.04 4.41
N LEU A 56 3.29 6.86 3.93
CA LEU A 56 3.59 8.24 3.55
C LEU A 56 4.05 9.06 4.77
N GLY A 57 3.39 8.89 5.91
CA GLY A 57 3.77 9.49 7.18
C GLY A 57 5.16 9.07 7.68
N LEU A 58 5.65 7.87 7.32
CA LEU A 58 7.01 7.44 7.61
C LEU A 58 8.06 8.31 6.94
N ILE A 59 7.85 8.69 5.68
CA ILE A 59 8.74 9.61 4.95
C ILE A 59 8.84 10.94 5.69
N VAL A 60 7.71 11.45 6.17
CA VAL A 60 7.65 12.67 6.97
C VAL A 60 8.41 12.51 8.29
N ALA A 61 8.19 11.40 9.00
CA ALA A 61 8.87 11.13 10.27
C ALA A 61 10.40 11.03 10.12
N ILE A 62 10.87 10.36 9.06
CA ILE A 62 12.31 10.30 8.72
C ILE A 62 12.85 11.71 8.47
N THR A 63 12.16 12.53 7.68
CA THR A 63 12.57 13.90 7.36
C THR A 63 12.65 14.78 8.62
N GLN A 64 11.69 14.65 9.53
CA GLN A 64 11.68 15.39 10.80
C GLN A 64 12.83 14.96 11.71
N GLU A 65 13.13 13.66 11.81
CA GLU A 65 14.27 13.16 12.58
C GLU A 65 15.59 13.63 11.98
N GLU A 66 15.74 13.64 10.66
CA GLU A 66 16.91 14.19 9.98
C GLU A 66 17.10 15.69 10.25
N ARG A 67 16.04 16.49 10.21
CA ARG A 67 16.11 17.91 10.60
C ARG A 67 16.57 18.09 12.04
N ARG A 68 16.05 17.29 12.97
CA ARG A 68 16.48 17.30 14.37
C ARG A 68 17.97 16.98 14.50
N ARG A 69 18.47 15.97 13.77
CA ARG A 69 19.89 15.59 13.77
C ARG A 69 20.77 16.72 13.24
N VAL A 70 20.41 17.29 12.11
CA VAL A 70 21.14 18.40 11.48
C VAL A 70 21.15 19.65 12.38
N ASP A 71 20.04 19.99 13.02
CA ASP A 71 19.97 21.13 13.96
C ASP A 71 20.92 20.94 15.15
N ILE A 72 20.94 19.76 15.76
CA ILE A 72 21.86 19.42 16.85
C ILE A 72 23.31 19.52 16.39
N ALA A 73 23.63 18.94 15.23
CA ALA A 73 24.99 18.94 14.69
C ALA A 73 25.46 20.36 14.31
N THR A 74 24.56 21.19 13.74
CA THR A 74 24.84 22.59 13.41
C THR A 74 25.16 23.39 14.67
N ARG A 75 24.35 23.31 15.72
CA ARG A 75 24.60 24.00 17.00
C ARG A 75 25.90 23.54 17.68
N ARG A 76 26.28 22.29 17.48
CA ARG A 76 27.57 21.77 17.98
C ARG A 76 28.72 22.35 17.18
N ALA A 77 28.65 22.32 15.84
CA ALA A 77 29.68 22.87 14.96
C ALA A 77 29.93 24.36 15.21
N GLU A 78 28.84 25.16 15.39
CA GLU A 78 28.93 26.57 15.76
C GLU A 78 29.66 26.81 17.08
N ARG A 79 29.42 25.97 18.09
CA ARG A 79 30.12 26.07 19.38
C ARG A 79 31.58 25.67 19.32
N GLU A 80 31.92 24.67 18.50
CA GLU A 80 33.25 24.14 18.32
C GLU A 80 34.07 24.90 17.25
N GLY A 81 33.44 25.80 16.49
CA GLY A 81 34.05 26.55 15.38
C GLY A 81 34.44 25.64 14.21
N THR A 82 33.71 24.54 14.00
CA THR A 82 33.90 23.61 12.92
C THR A 82 32.91 23.84 11.79
N GLU A 83 33.09 23.16 10.64
CA GLU A 83 32.20 23.26 9.50
C GLU A 83 30.79 22.70 9.85
N THR A 84 29.75 23.45 9.46
CA THR A 84 28.36 23.03 9.66
C THR A 84 27.97 21.92 8.68
N PRO A 85 27.16 20.92 9.11
CA PRO A 85 26.73 19.85 8.24
C PRO A 85 25.83 20.37 7.11
N SER A 86 25.84 19.66 5.98
CA SER A 86 24.91 19.94 4.89
C SER A 86 23.47 19.69 5.33
N GLN A 87 22.59 20.62 4.99
CA GLN A 87 21.15 20.54 5.28
C GLN A 87 20.35 19.94 4.13
N ARG A 88 21.02 19.55 3.02
CA ARG A 88 20.39 19.19 1.75
C ARG A 88 19.32 18.10 1.89
N PHE A 89 19.65 16.97 2.55
CA PHE A 89 18.70 15.87 2.70
C PHE A 89 17.57 16.22 3.68
N ALA A 90 17.89 16.87 4.79
CA ALA A 90 16.92 17.29 5.81
C ALA A 90 15.86 18.27 5.24
N PHE A 91 16.22 19.04 4.21
CA PHE A 91 15.34 20.00 3.52
C PHE A 91 15.07 19.59 2.07
N ASN A 92 15.09 18.30 1.77
CA ASN A 92 14.66 17.75 0.51
C ASN A 92 13.29 18.29 0.11
N LYS A 93 13.17 18.85 -1.09
CA LYS A 93 11.99 19.60 -1.55
C LYS A 93 10.74 18.74 -1.65
N PHE A 94 10.88 17.50 -2.12
CA PHE A 94 9.77 16.55 -2.17
C PHE A 94 9.28 16.19 -0.75
N ALA A 95 10.20 15.82 0.14
CA ALA A 95 9.85 15.44 1.52
C ALA A 95 9.21 16.62 2.29
N THR A 96 9.70 17.83 2.07
CA THR A 96 9.11 19.06 2.62
C THR A 96 7.68 19.27 2.10
N GLN A 97 7.46 19.10 0.79
CA GLN A 97 6.12 19.21 0.22
C GLN A 97 5.17 18.14 0.78
N LEU A 98 5.66 16.91 0.98
CA LEU A 98 4.85 15.83 1.56
C LEU A 98 4.49 16.12 3.04
N GLU A 99 5.43 16.66 3.82
CA GLU A 99 5.19 17.09 5.21
C GLU A 99 4.12 18.19 5.30
N GLU A 100 4.10 19.10 4.33
CA GLU A 100 3.10 20.20 4.25
C GLU A 100 1.78 19.74 3.64
N ASN A 101 1.68 18.48 3.16
CA ASN A 101 0.49 18.00 2.45
C ASN A 101 -0.74 17.99 3.35
N LYS A 102 -1.75 18.78 2.97
CA LYS A 102 -2.97 18.96 3.77
C LYS A 102 -3.80 17.69 3.93
N GLN A 103 -3.88 16.88 2.88
CA GLN A 103 -4.66 15.64 2.92
C GLN A 103 -4.00 14.60 3.84
N LEU A 104 -2.68 14.44 3.78
CA LEU A 104 -1.95 13.54 4.65
C LEU A 104 -2.09 13.96 6.12
N ASN A 105 -1.83 15.23 6.41
CA ASN A 105 -1.89 15.75 7.77
C ASN A 105 -3.28 15.60 8.38
N LEU A 106 -4.33 15.96 7.64
CA LEU A 106 -5.71 15.80 8.09
C LEU A 106 -6.05 14.33 8.35
N PHE A 107 -5.62 13.42 7.48
CA PHE A 107 -5.87 11.99 7.64
C PHE A 107 -5.17 11.43 8.88
N MET A 108 -3.88 11.75 9.06
CA MET A 108 -3.09 11.27 10.20
C MET A 108 -3.66 11.80 11.53
N GLU A 109 -4.11 13.06 11.57
CA GLU A 109 -4.75 13.67 12.74
C GLU A 109 -6.10 13.00 13.05
N ASP A 110 -6.98 12.86 12.06
CA ASP A 110 -8.31 12.27 12.20
C ASP A 110 -8.23 10.82 12.70
N LYS A 111 -7.30 10.05 12.16
CA LYS A 111 -7.05 8.65 12.55
C LYS A 111 -6.18 8.51 13.80
N LYS A 112 -5.64 9.60 14.34
CA LYS A 112 -4.69 9.60 15.46
C LYS A 112 -3.50 8.68 15.22
N MET A 113 -2.98 8.69 13.99
CA MET A 113 -1.83 7.90 13.57
C MET A 113 -0.57 8.74 13.66
N SER A 114 0.49 8.16 14.21
CA SER A 114 1.77 8.85 14.41
C SER A 114 2.92 7.84 14.47
N TRP A 115 4.12 8.27 14.08
CA TRP A 115 5.38 7.53 14.26
C TRP A 115 6.11 7.90 15.56
N GLU A 116 5.52 8.75 16.40
CA GLU A 116 6.13 9.20 17.67
C GLU A 116 6.40 8.05 18.65
N ASN A 117 5.58 7.00 18.62
CA ASN A 117 5.80 5.83 19.47
C ASN A 117 6.85 4.87 18.92
N ASP A 118 7.31 5.05 17.67
CA ASP A 118 8.24 4.19 16.97
C ASP A 118 9.55 4.92 16.60
N VAL A 119 9.94 5.90 17.43
CA VAL A 119 11.10 6.76 17.17
C VAL A 119 12.39 5.95 16.92
N GLU A 120 12.57 4.84 17.62
CA GLU A 120 13.76 4.00 17.43
C GLU A 120 13.80 3.33 16.04
N ALA A 121 12.63 2.94 15.51
CA ALA A 121 12.53 2.43 14.15
C ALA A 121 12.85 3.51 13.11
N VAL A 122 12.33 4.73 13.33
CA VAL A 122 12.62 5.88 12.46
C VAL A 122 14.11 6.20 12.47
N ARG A 123 14.74 6.23 13.65
CA ARG A 123 16.20 6.47 13.81
C ARG A 123 17.04 5.41 13.12
N LYS A 124 16.65 4.13 13.24
CA LYS A 124 17.33 3.03 12.56
C LYS A 124 17.26 3.16 11.05
N LEU A 125 16.11 3.57 10.51
CA LEU A 125 15.95 3.85 9.08
C LEU A 125 16.80 5.04 8.64
N CYS A 126 16.86 6.13 9.42
CA CYS A 126 17.76 7.27 9.17
C CYS A 126 19.22 6.80 9.07
N ASP A 127 19.68 5.97 10.03
CA ASP A 127 21.04 5.42 10.02
C ASP A 127 21.32 4.56 8.78
N GLN A 128 20.34 3.76 8.34
CA GLN A 128 20.45 2.96 7.13
C GLN A 128 20.52 3.84 5.86
N ILE A 129 19.71 4.90 5.82
CA ILE A 129 19.70 5.87 4.71
C ILE A 129 21.05 6.59 4.63
N GLU A 130 21.54 7.17 5.73
CA GLU A 130 22.82 7.91 5.79
C GLU A 130 24.01 7.05 5.35
N ARG A 131 24.00 5.74 5.67
CA ARG A 131 25.06 4.78 5.29
C ARG A 131 24.91 4.27 3.85
N SER A 132 23.80 4.52 3.19
CA SER A 132 23.54 3.99 1.85
C SER A 132 24.35 4.71 0.78
N PRO A 133 24.76 4.01 -0.29
CA PRO A 133 25.36 4.66 -1.45
C PRO A 133 24.45 5.73 -2.08
N LEU A 134 23.13 5.54 -1.99
CA LEU A 134 22.14 6.50 -2.53
C LEU A 134 22.24 7.87 -1.87
N TYR A 135 22.38 7.88 -0.56
CA TYR A 135 22.56 9.11 0.21
C TYR A 135 23.88 9.78 -0.12
N GLN A 136 24.98 9.02 -0.17
CA GLN A 136 26.31 9.56 -0.50
C GLN A 136 26.35 10.17 -1.91
N GLU A 137 25.80 9.47 -2.92
CA GLU A 137 25.69 9.99 -4.28
C GLU A 137 24.88 11.29 -4.34
N TYR A 138 23.75 11.33 -3.62
CA TYR A 138 22.90 12.51 -3.56
C TYR A 138 23.60 13.70 -2.91
N MET A 139 24.29 13.47 -1.78
CA MET A 139 24.99 14.53 -1.05
C MET A 139 26.20 15.11 -1.84
N MET A 140 26.80 14.30 -2.71
CA MET A 140 27.92 14.72 -3.59
C MET A 140 27.47 15.35 -4.90
N SER A 141 26.19 15.20 -5.27
CA SER A 141 25.68 15.70 -6.55
C SER A 141 25.47 17.22 -6.51
N ASP A 142 25.74 17.90 -7.59
CA ASP A 142 25.50 19.35 -7.78
C ASP A 142 24.05 19.66 -8.19
N ALA A 143 23.23 18.63 -8.47
CA ALA A 143 21.84 18.81 -8.87
C ALA A 143 20.97 19.19 -7.67
N GLU A 144 20.37 20.37 -7.72
CA GLU A 144 19.49 20.90 -6.64
C GLU A 144 18.05 21.14 -7.13
N ASP A 145 17.56 20.25 -7.98
CA ASP A 145 16.21 20.34 -8.51
C ASP A 145 15.23 19.41 -7.77
N TYR A 146 13.94 19.70 -7.91
CA TYR A 146 12.87 18.92 -7.30
C TYR A 146 12.82 17.46 -7.79
N GLU A 147 13.14 17.24 -9.08
CA GLU A 147 13.09 15.90 -9.67
C GLU A 147 14.15 14.98 -9.04
N THR A 148 15.36 15.49 -8.84
CA THR A 148 16.46 14.80 -8.16
C THR A 148 16.05 14.43 -6.71
N ASP A 149 15.40 15.35 -6.01
CA ASP A 149 14.91 15.17 -4.66
C ASP A 149 13.83 14.08 -4.58
N ARG A 150 12.89 14.11 -5.52
CA ARG A 150 11.81 13.12 -5.61
C ARG A 150 12.31 11.74 -6.01
N GLU A 151 13.22 11.65 -6.98
CA GLU A 151 13.79 10.37 -7.42
C GLU A 151 14.63 9.72 -6.32
N LEU A 152 15.36 10.50 -5.51
CA LEU A 152 16.04 9.98 -4.32
C LEU A 152 15.05 9.23 -3.42
N TRP A 153 13.91 9.83 -3.10
CA TRP A 153 12.91 9.19 -2.25
C TRP A 153 12.26 7.96 -2.92
N CYS A 154 12.07 7.96 -4.24
CA CYS A 154 11.66 6.74 -4.95
C CYS A 154 12.68 5.62 -4.78
N ARG A 155 13.97 5.92 -4.87
CA ARG A 155 15.06 4.95 -4.72
C ARG A 155 15.20 4.49 -3.27
N ILE A 156 15.18 5.39 -2.30
CA ILE A 156 15.21 5.06 -0.86
C ILE A 156 14.04 4.14 -0.51
N TYR A 157 12.81 4.53 -0.89
CA TYR A 157 11.63 3.74 -0.59
C TYR A 157 11.76 2.30 -1.12
N ARG A 158 12.17 2.17 -2.38
CA ARG A 158 12.29 0.86 -3.04
C ARG A 158 13.39 -0.02 -2.47
N THR A 159 14.50 0.55 -2.01
CA THR A 159 15.69 -0.22 -1.61
C THR A 159 15.85 -0.40 -0.10
N LEU A 160 15.29 0.50 0.71
CA LEU A 160 15.51 0.52 2.16
C LEU A 160 14.21 0.41 2.98
N ILE A 161 13.06 0.75 2.41
CA ILE A 161 11.76 0.70 3.10
C ILE A 161 10.95 -0.52 2.63
N GLN A 162 10.83 -0.72 1.33
CA GLN A 162 10.17 -1.88 0.76
C GLN A 162 10.95 -3.15 1.11
N GLY A 163 10.29 -4.17 1.69
CA GLY A 163 10.93 -5.41 2.11
C GLY A 163 11.90 -5.27 3.30
N ASN A 164 11.76 -4.23 4.12
CA ASN A 164 12.53 -4.07 5.34
C ASN A 164 11.90 -4.90 6.46
N GLU A 165 12.54 -6.00 6.84
CA GLU A 165 12.03 -6.96 7.82
C GLU A 165 11.77 -6.34 9.20
N ASP A 166 12.60 -5.41 9.67
CA ASP A 166 12.39 -4.72 10.95
C ASP A 166 11.13 -3.83 10.91
N LEU A 167 10.92 -3.14 9.78
CA LEU A 167 9.73 -2.33 9.57
C LEU A 167 8.48 -3.20 9.44
N ASP A 168 8.56 -4.30 8.71
CA ASP A 168 7.47 -5.23 8.50
C ASP A 168 7.00 -5.82 9.84
N ALA A 169 7.93 -6.20 10.74
CA ALA A 169 7.61 -6.67 12.08
C ALA A 169 6.85 -5.62 12.91
N ILE A 170 7.25 -4.34 12.85
CA ILE A 170 6.57 -3.25 13.56
C ILE A 170 5.16 -3.02 13.01
N LEU A 171 4.99 -3.09 11.68
CA LEU A 171 3.68 -2.93 11.05
C LEU A 171 2.74 -4.08 11.39
N GLU A 172 3.24 -5.31 11.45
CA GLU A 172 2.48 -6.49 11.87
C GLU A 172 1.98 -6.38 13.31
N GLU A 173 2.81 -5.89 14.24
CA GLU A 173 2.40 -5.63 15.63
C GLU A 173 1.28 -4.59 15.73
N LYS A 174 1.24 -3.61 14.82
CA LYS A 174 0.21 -2.57 14.81
C LYS A 174 -1.11 -3.04 14.24
N SER A 175 -1.09 -3.89 13.24
CA SER A 175 -2.31 -4.36 12.58
C SER A 175 -2.07 -5.65 11.79
N LEU A 176 -2.77 -6.70 12.18
CA LEU A 176 -2.77 -7.97 11.46
C LEU A 176 -3.26 -7.85 10.00
N TYR A 177 -4.04 -6.79 9.70
CA TYR A 177 -4.50 -6.53 8.33
C TYR A 177 -3.38 -6.02 7.41
N TRP A 178 -2.28 -5.52 7.96
CA TRP A 178 -1.21 -4.88 7.17
C TRP A 178 -0.18 -5.86 6.63
N ASN A 179 -0.05 -7.03 7.24
CA ASN A 179 0.98 -8.00 6.91
C ASN A 179 0.96 -8.38 5.41
N ASP A 180 -0.20 -8.84 4.93
CA ASP A 180 -0.34 -9.30 3.55
C ASP A 180 -0.54 -8.15 2.54
N ASP A 181 -0.84 -6.94 3.02
CA ASP A 181 -1.18 -5.80 2.16
C ASP A 181 0.05 -4.98 1.76
N LYS A 182 1.11 -5.05 2.55
CA LYS A 182 2.24 -4.14 2.43
C LYS A 182 2.85 -4.13 1.03
N GLU A 183 3.07 -5.27 0.41
CA GLU A 183 3.67 -5.35 -0.91
C GLU A 183 2.85 -4.59 -1.97
N ILE A 184 1.53 -4.74 -1.96
CA ILE A 184 0.66 -4.04 -2.90
C ILE A 184 0.55 -2.55 -2.55
N VAL A 185 0.48 -2.21 -1.26
CA VAL A 185 0.42 -0.82 -0.78
C VAL A 185 1.70 -0.07 -1.11
N ASP A 186 2.87 -0.68 -1.00
CA ASP A 186 4.17 -0.11 -1.41
C ASP A 186 4.14 0.38 -2.86
N THR A 187 3.46 -0.34 -3.75
CA THR A 187 3.32 0.08 -5.16
C THR A 187 2.54 1.38 -5.30
N PHE A 188 1.54 1.60 -4.45
CA PHE A 188 0.75 2.84 -4.42
C PHE A 188 1.50 4.00 -3.79
N VAL A 189 2.30 3.75 -2.75
CA VAL A 189 3.19 4.77 -2.17
C VAL A 189 4.18 5.24 -3.23
N LEU A 190 4.88 4.33 -3.91
CA LEU A 190 5.80 4.66 -5.00
C LEU A 190 5.11 5.42 -6.14
N LYS A 191 3.89 5.03 -6.51
CA LYS A 191 3.10 5.74 -7.51
C LYS A 191 2.76 7.16 -7.06
N THR A 192 2.46 7.35 -5.80
CA THR A 192 2.18 8.66 -5.21
C THR A 192 3.42 9.54 -5.25
N ILE A 193 4.57 9.05 -4.78
CA ILE A 193 5.84 9.80 -4.84
C ILE A 193 6.10 10.31 -6.27
N LYS A 194 5.96 9.43 -7.28
CA LYS A 194 6.18 9.78 -8.69
C LYS A 194 5.20 10.82 -9.25
N ARG A 195 4.00 10.94 -8.67
CA ARG A 195 2.97 11.88 -9.11
C ARG A 195 3.08 13.25 -8.48
N PHE A 196 3.93 13.41 -7.47
CA PHE A 196 4.12 14.71 -6.83
C PHE A 196 4.68 15.72 -7.83
N ASP A 197 4.03 16.88 -7.87
CA ASP A 197 4.38 18.02 -8.70
C ASP A 197 4.57 19.24 -7.78
N PRO A 198 5.72 19.93 -7.86
CA PRO A 198 5.98 21.10 -7.02
C PRO A 198 4.97 22.24 -7.22
N ALA A 199 4.33 22.29 -8.40
CA ALA A 199 3.31 23.29 -8.69
C ALA A 199 2.09 23.17 -7.77
N ASN A 200 1.76 21.97 -7.31
CA ASN A 200 0.61 21.71 -6.44
C ASN A 200 0.85 22.04 -4.95
N LYS A 201 2.11 22.25 -4.55
CA LYS A 201 2.48 22.61 -3.16
C LYS A 201 1.81 21.66 -2.14
N ALA A 202 1.28 22.25 -1.05
CA ALA A 202 0.58 21.52 0.01
C ALA A 202 -0.78 20.91 -0.42
N ASP A 203 -1.31 21.34 -1.57
CA ASP A 203 -2.60 20.88 -2.11
C ASP A 203 -2.42 19.70 -3.11
N GLN A 204 -1.23 19.13 -3.21
CA GLN A 204 -1.01 17.93 -4.02
C GLN A 204 -2.00 16.82 -3.63
N GLU A 205 -2.81 16.36 -4.60
CA GLU A 205 -3.75 15.27 -4.37
C GLU A 205 -3.02 13.94 -4.15
N LEU A 206 -3.36 13.27 -3.06
CA LEU A 206 -3.00 11.86 -2.81
C LEU A 206 -3.96 10.94 -3.56
N LEU A 207 -3.64 9.64 -3.61
CA LEU A 207 -4.60 8.67 -4.13
C LEU A 207 -5.82 8.62 -3.21
N PRO A 208 -7.04 8.80 -3.72
CA PRO A 208 -8.24 8.63 -2.91
C PRO A 208 -8.41 7.17 -2.50
N GLU A 209 -9.13 6.92 -1.42
CA GLU A 209 -9.46 5.56 -0.98
C GLU A 209 -10.15 4.79 -2.11
N TYR A 210 -11.24 5.34 -2.65
CA TYR A 210 -11.97 4.82 -3.80
C TYR A 210 -12.05 5.89 -4.90
N ASP A 211 -12.08 5.46 -6.17
CA ASP A 211 -12.31 6.38 -7.29
C ASP A 211 -13.77 6.87 -7.31
N ASP A 212 -14.69 5.91 -7.11
CA ASP A 212 -16.13 6.14 -7.00
C ASP A 212 -16.79 5.03 -6.17
N THR A 213 -18.13 5.01 -6.17
CA THR A 213 -18.91 3.96 -5.51
C THR A 213 -18.84 2.61 -6.22
N GLU A 214 -18.42 2.59 -7.51
CA GLU A 214 -18.42 1.38 -8.35
C GLU A 214 -17.47 0.31 -7.79
N ASP A 215 -16.27 0.68 -7.34
CA ASP A 215 -15.32 -0.29 -6.81
C ASP A 215 -15.78 -0.88 -5.47
N ARG A 216 -16.43 -0.08 -4.63
CA ARG A 216 -17.04 -0.57 -3.38
C ARG A 216 -18.21 -1.53 -3.67
N GLU A 217 -19.05 -1.20 -4.65
CA GLU A 217 -20.15 -2.07 -5.09
C GLU A 217 -19.60 -3.36 -5.73
N TYR A 218 -18.55 -3.26 -6.53
CA TYR A 218 -17.87 -4.40 -7.10
C TYR A 218 -17.37 -5.35 -6.01
N ALA A 219 -16.71 -4.85 -4.97
CA ALA A 219 -16.22 -5.66 -3.86
C ALA A 219 -17.37 -6.44 -3.18
N LEU A 220 -18.45 -5.76 -2.81
CA LEU A 220 -19.60 -6.39 -2.15
C LEU A 220 -20.32 -7.39 -3.05
N LYS A 221 -20.59 -7.04 -4.31
CA LYS A 221 -21.27 -7.92 -5.26
C LYS A 221 -20.45 -9.18 -5.56
N LEU A 222 -19.12 -9.04 -5.75
CA LEU A 222 -18.26 -10.18 -6.01
C LEU A 222 -18.19 -11.11 -4.81
N PHE A 223 -17.95 -10.57 -3.62
CA PHE A 223 -17.88 -11.37 -2.40
C PHE A 223 -19.20 -12.11 -2.12
N ARG A 224 -20.31 -11.41 -2.20
CA ARG A 224 -21.66 -11.98 -2.02
C ARG A 224 -21.93 -13.09 -3.04
N SER A 225 -21.67 -12.85 -4.32
CA SER A 225 -21.84 -13.84 -5.38
C SER A 225 -20.99 -15.09 -5.15
N THR A 226 -19.73 -14.91 -4.71
CA THR A 226 -18.82 -16.00 -4.41
C THR A 226 -19.35 -16.92 -3.32
N ILE A 227 -19.85 -16.35 -2.22
CA ILE A 227 -20.31 -17.13 -1.06
C ILE A 227 -21.69 -17.76 -1.33
N LEU A 228 -22.67 -16.98 -1.83
CA LEU A 228 -24.05 -17.46 -1.98
C LEU A 228 -24.22 -18.51 -3.09
N ASN A 229 -23.33 -18.52 -4.09
CA ASN A 229 -23.43 -19.47 -5.20
C ASN A 229 -22.31 -20.52 -5.15
N ALA A 230 -21.66 -20.72 -4.00
CA ALA A 230 -20.52 -21.62 -3.84
C ALA A 230 -20.78 -23.02 -4.38
N ASP A 231 -21.89 -23.66 -3.98
CA ASP A 231 -22.25 -25.00 -4.42
C ASP A 231 -22.42 -25.10 -5.93
N THR A 232 -23.01 -24.07 -6.55
CA THR A 232 -23.19 -24.01 -8.00
C THR A 232 -21.86 -23.90 -8.72
N TYR A 233 -20.94 -23.06 -8.23
CA TYR A 233 -19.64 -22.88 -8.85
C TYR A 233 -18.76 -24.11 -8.67
N GLN A 234 -18.79 -24.75 -7.51
CA GLN A 234 -18.06 -26.00 -7.25
C GLN A 234 -18.59 -27.14 -8.13
N ARG A 235 -19.92 -27.19 -8.36
CA ARG A 235 -20.49 -28.14 -9.31
C ARG A 235 -19.97 -27.90 -10.73
N TYR A 236 -19.95 -26.65 -11.22
CA TYR A 236 -19.38 -26.33 -12.54
C TYR A 236 -17.92 -26.77 -12.67
N MET A 237 -17.10 -26.52 -11.66
CA MET A 237 -15.71 -26.98 -11.64
C MET A 237 -15.62 -28.51 -11.72
N SER A 238 -16.41 -29.22 -10.94
CA SER A 238 -16.45 -30.68 -10.90
C SER A 238 -16.89 -31.30 -12.23
N GLU A 239 -17.94 -30.78 -12.85
CA GLU A 239 -18.50 -31.28 -14.11
C GLU A 239 -17.57 -31.02 -15.32
N THR A 240 -16.77 -29.94 -15.27
CA THR A 240 -15.86 -29.57 -16.35
C THR A 240 -14.47 -30.18 -16.23
N SER A 241 -14.10 -30.67 -15.04
CA SER A 241 -12.78 -31.23 -14.74
C SER A 241 -12.63 -32.67 -15.25
N ARG A 242 -12.68 -32.86 -16.59
CA ARG A 242 -12.67 -34.20 -17.21
C ARG A 242 -11.36 -34.97 -17.01
N ASN A 243 -10.23 -34.29 -16.84
CA ASN A 243 -8.89 -34.92 -16.76
C ASN A 243 -8.20 -34.70 -15.39
N TRP A 244 -8.88 -34.09 -14.43
CA TRP A 244 -8.34 -33.77 -13.14
C TRP A 244 -9.24 -34.31 -12.03
N ASN A 245 -8.64 -34.93 -11.06
CA ASN A 245 -9.40 -35.30 -9.87
C ASN A 245 -9.59 -34.08 -8.98
N PHE A 246 -10.79 -33.50 -9.02
CA PHE A 246 -11.17 -32.30 -8.26
C PHE A 246 -10.83 -32.41 -6.77
N SER A 247 -10.92 -33.63 -6.19
CA SER A 247 -10.59 -33.87 -4.79
C SER A 247 -9.08 -33.73 -4.45
N ARG A 248 -8.21 -33.59 -5.45
CA ARG A 248 -6.77 -33.40 -5.28
C ARG A 248 -6.31 -31.96 -5.43
N LEU A 249 -7.22 -31.05 -5.78
CA LEU A 249 -6.89 -29.63 -5.87
C LEU A 249 -6.62 -29.07 -4.47
N ALA A 250 -5.63 -28.19 -4.37
CA ALA A 250 -5.42 -27.43 -3.14
C ALA A 250 -6.65 -26.58 -2.83
N TYR A 251 -6.97 -26.44 -1.56
CA TYR A 251 -8.16 -25.70 -1.15
C TYR A 251 -8.15 -24.25 -1.63
N MET A 252 -6.98 -23.62 -1.64
CA MET A 252 -6.81 -22.26 -2.15
C MET A 252 -7.10 -22.15 -3.66
N ASP A 253 -6.70 -23.17 -4.45
CA ASP A 253 -6.99 -23.19 -5.89
C ASP A 253 -8.51 -23.26 -6.15
N VAL A 254 -9.23 -24.02 -5.32
CA VAL A 254 -10.70 -24.09 -5.39
C VAL A 254 -11.32 -22.72 -5.08
N VAL A 255 -10.82 -22.03 -4.03
CA VAL A 255 -11.28 -20.69 -3.67
C VAL A 255 -11.04 -19.69 -4.80
N LEU A 256 -9.82 -19.68 -5.39
CA LEU A 256 -9.46 -18.79 -6.50
C LEU A 256 -10.37 -19.03 -7.73
N MET A 257 -10.56 -20.29 -8.11
CA MET A 257 -11.43 -20.64 -9.24
C MET A 257 -12.91 -20.26 -8.97
N GLN A 258 -13.38 -20.46 -7.75
CA GLN A 258 -14.75 -20.08 -7.35
C GLN A 258 -14.97 -18.59 -7.49
N ILE A 259 -14.02 -17.76 -7.03
CA ILE A 259 -14.09 -16.30 -7.14
C ILE A 259 -14.02 -15.87 -8.61
N ALA A 260 -13.14 -16.50 -9.41
CA ALA A 260 -13.02 -16.21 -10.83
C ALA A 260 -14.34 -16.49 -11.58
N ILE A 261 -14.99 -17.63 -11.31
CA ILE A 261 -16.31 -17.95 -11.89
C ILE A 261 -17.36 -16.93 -11.44
N ALA A 262 -17.37 -16.57 -10.14
CA ALA A 262 -18.26 -15.55 -9.62
C ALA A 262 -18.09 -14.20 -10.36
N GLU A 263 -16.85 -13.77 -10.61
CA GLU A 263 -16.56 -12.55 -11.33
C GLU A 263 -17.06 -12.61 -12.77
N MET A 264 -16.76 -13.69 -13.50
CA MET A 264 -17.19 -13.87 -14.89
C MET A 264 -18.71 -13.82 -15.05
N LEU A 265 -19.45 -14.40 -14.11
CA LEU A 265 -20.90 -14.48 -14.17
C LEU A 265 -21.60 -13.21 -13.64
N THR A 266 -20.98 -12.52 -12.70
CA THR A 266 -21.56 -11.32 -12.07
C THR A 266 -21.27 -10.04 -12.84
N PHE A 267 -20.13 -9.99 -13.55
CA PHE A 267 -19.64 -8.78 -14.23
C PHE A 267 -19.38 -9.03 -15.72
N PRO A 268 -20.41 -9.13 -16.56
CA PRO A 268 -20.26 -9.42 -18.00
C PRO A 268 -19.47 -8.35 -18.76
N ASN A 269 -19.31 -7.17 -18.18
CA ASN A 269 -18.51 -6.09 -18.75
C ASN A 269 -16.98 -6.31 -18.59
N ILE A 270 -16.56 -7.25 -17.74
CA ILE A 270 -15.16 -7.61 -17.59
C ILE A 270 -14.87 -8.75 -18.57
N PRO A 271 -13.94 -8.57 -19.53
CA PRO A 271 -13.57 -9.65 -20.44
C PRO A 271 -13.08 -10.88 -19.68
N ILE A 272 -13.50 -12.07 -20.07
CA ILE A 272 -13.13 -13.35 -19.42
C ILE A 272 -11.61 -13.50 -19.36
N SER A 273 -10.90 -13.11 -20.44
CA SER A 273 -9.43 -13.17 -20.48
C SER A 273 -8.77 -12.30 -19.41
N VAL A 274 -9.37 -11.16 -19.06
CA VAL A 274 -8.87 -10.29 -17.97
C VAL A 274 -9.05 -10.99 -16.64
N THR A 275 -10.22 -11.52 -16.35
CA THR A 275 -10.48 -12.27 -15.11
C THR A 275 -9.52 -13.45 -14.97
N ILE A 276 -9.35 -14.28 -16.02
CA ILE A 276 -8.44 -15.42 -15.98
C ILE A 276 -7.00 -14.97 -15.66
N ASN A 277 -6.50 -13.94 -16.35
CA ASN A 277 -5.13 -13.47 -16.13
C ASN A 277 -4.94 -12.94 -14.70
N GLU A 278 -5.89 -12.18 -14.17
CA GLU A 278 -5.81 -11.64 -12.81
C GLU A 278 -5.76 -12.75 -11.75
N TYR A 279 -6.59 -13.80 -11.88
CA TYR A 279 -6.57 -14.89 -10.90
C TYR A 279 -5.39 -15.85 -11.09
N VAL A 280 -4.87 -16.01 -12.30
CA VAL A 280 -3.59 -16.72 -12.53
C VAL A 280 -2.43 -15.96 -11.89
N ASP A 281 -2.43 -14.64 -11.95
CA ASP A 281 -1.38 -13.84 -11.28
C ASP A 281 -1.52 -13.87 -9.75
N LEU A 282 -2.74 -13.88 -9.22
CA LEU A 282 -2.97 -14.08 -7.78
C LEU A 282 -2.53 -15.46 -7.28
N ALA A 283 -2.66 -16.49 -8.10
CA ALA A 283 -2.21 -17.85 -7.75
C ALA A 283 -0.68 -18.00 -7.66
N LYS A 284 0.09 -17.00 -8.10
CA LYS A 284 1.57 -16.99 -8.02
C LYS A 284 2.09 -16.28 -6.77
N LEU A 285 1.22 -15.54 -6.07
CA LEU A 285 1.52 -14.88 -4.81
C LEU A 285 1.43 -15.86 -3.64
#